data_9695014f87d2ab7e09bb6ae760318209
#
_entry.id   9695014f87d2ab7e09bb6ae760318209
#
_cell.length_a   1.000
_cell.length_b   1.000
_cell.length_c   1.000
_cell.angle_alpha   90.00
_cell.angle_beta   90.00
_cell.angle_gamma   90.00
#
_symmetry.space_group_name_H-M   'P 1'
#
loop_
_entity.id
_entity.type
_entity.pdbx_description
1 polymer ?
#
loop_
_entity_poly.entity_id
_entity_poly.type
_entity_poly.pdbx_seq_one_letter_code
_entity_poly.pdbx_strand_id
1 'polypeptide(L)'
;MKMNNRIIYGAMAAAAVMLGACENAEQDFPDFKYNATYFPYQYPSRVLILGEDEQVDSTAPDNRGEFKIGCTMAGVYANDRSREVEYVIDESLAENLYTSSGVQLKALPHSYYNFHEGGIMVIPKGSMQGYLDISLTDEFFEDADSKELKYVIPVRIVRAQTDSVLHGVPAHPNADRRIDTDWYVKPMDFTIYGIRYINAWHGKYLYRGQDEYGTDKKVVYRHKYVEKCELADITTISKNQASFVTPVRKADGSSPGKIALVLTFDADGKCAVTSSDASYAPVAGTGEFVKDGDMWGGKKRNVLHLAYSYTDPATNELHTVKDTLVVRDRNVKLETYSPVVK
;
A
#
# COMPACT_ATOMS: atom_id res chain seq x y z
N MET A 1 39.57 55.60 25.60
CA MET A 1 38.32 55.78 26.34
C MET A 1 38.14 54.58 27.25
N LYS A 2 38.39 54.72 28.57
CA LYS A 2 38.23 53.62 29.54
C LYS A 2 36.76 53.48 29.86
N MET A 3 36.14 52.43 29.39
CA MET A 3 34.75 52.11 29.70
C MET A 3 34.61 51.76 31.19
N ASN A 4 33.69 52.41 31.90
CA ASN A 4 33.58 52.33 33.35
C ASN A 4 33.02 50.93 33.73
N ASN A 5 33.72 50.14 34.51
CA ASN A 5 33.37 48.77 34.89
C ASN A 5 31.96 48.64 35.49
N ARG A 6 31.45 49.74 36.10
CA ARG A 6 30.07 49.80 36.61
C ARG A 6 28.98 49.68 35.50
N ILE A 7 29.28 50.21 34.29
CA ILE A 7 28.36 50.12 33.14
C ILE A 7 28.34 48.67 32.61
N ILE A 8 29.53 48.00 32.60
CA ILE A 8 29.64 46.61 32.14
C ILE A 8 28.89 45.67 33.11
N TYR A 9 29.03 45.83 34.42
CA TYR A 9 28.27 45.02 35.38
C TYR A 9 26.77 45.26 35.36
N GLY A 10 26.35 46.53 35.10
CA GLY A 10 24.94 46.84 34.92
C GLY A 10 24.34 46.22 33.65
N ALA A 11 25.10 46.21 32.53
CA ALA A 11 24.67 45.56 31.30
C ALA A 11 24.62 44.01 31.39
N MET A 12 25.59 43.43 32.11
CA MET A 12 25.59 41.96 32.37
C MET A 12 24.44 41.53 33.31
N ALA A 13 24.11 42.35 34.33
CA ALA A 13 22.97 42.07 35.22
C ALA A 13 21.64 42.19 34.48
N ALA A 14 21.46 43.20 33.60
CA ALA A 14 20.29 43.37 32.77
C ALA A 14 20.13 42.24 31.73
N ALA A 15 21.22 41.76 31.14
CA ALA A 15 21.23 40.60 30.25
C ALA A 15 20.85 39.29 30.96
N ALA A 16 21.32 39.09 32.20
CA ALA A 16 20.97 37.92 33.02
C ALA A 16 19.50 37.86 33.41
N VAL A 17 18.86 39.01 33.65
CA VAL A 17 17.42 39.11 33.96
C VAL A 17 16.58 38.84 32.70
N MET A 18 17.05 39.17 31.49
CA MET A 18 16.35 38.87 30.25
C MET A 18 16.40 37.39 29.82
N LEU A 19 17.37 36.64 30.32
CA LEU A 19 17.49 35.19 30.03
C LEU A 19 16.54 34.32 30.91
N GLY A 20 16.02 34.87 32.01
CA GLY A 20 15.05 34.20 32.89
C GLY A 20 13.58 34.46 32.53
N ALA A 21 13.28 35.25 31.49
CA ALA A 21 11.90 35.68 31.16
C ALA A 21 11.19 34.75 30.14
N CYS A 22 11.80 33.63 29.76
CA CYS A 22 11.18 32.62 28.88
C CYS A 22 11.02 31.26 29.58
N GLU A 23 10.67 31.24 30.86
CA GLU A 23 9.99 30.06 31.37
C GLU A 23 8.53 30.15 30.95
N ASN A 24 8.18 29.55 29.83
CA ASN A 24 6.81 29.16 29.59
C ASN A 24 6.44 28.23 30.75
N ALA A 25 5.62 28.71 31.67
CA ALA A 25 5.04 27.85 32.70
C ALA A 25 4.45 26.62 31.98
N GLU A 26 4.76 25.42 32.47
CA GLU A 26 4.10 24.22 32.01
C GLU A 26 2.59 24.48 32.09
N GLN A 27 1.97 24.53 30.90
CA GLN A 27 0.50 24.61 30.84
C GLN A 27 0.01 23.17 31.10
N ASP A 28 -0.35 22.92 32.35
CA ASP A 28 -1.01 21.68 32.74
C ASP A 28 -2.48 21.76 32.33
N PHE A 29 -2.83 21.04 31.26
CA PHE A 29 -4.20 20.86 30.83
C PHE A 29 -4.80 19.70 31.62
N PRO A 30 -5.89 19.92 32.37
CA PRO A 30 -6.51 18.82 33.12
C PRO A 30 -6.97 17.73 32.14
N ASP A 31 -6.80 16.45 32.54
CA ASP A 31 -7.29 15.31 31.80
C ASP A 31 -8.81 15.35 31.69
N PHE A 32 -9.33 14.84 30.56
CA PHE A 32 -10.78 14.71 30.39
C PHE A 32 -11.31 13.60 31.30
N LYS A 33 -12.47 13.83 31.88
CA LYS A 33 -13.15 12.84 32.73
C LYS A 33 -13.95 11.79 31.93
N TYR A 34 -13.96 11.93 30.60
CA TYR A 34 -14.79 11.13 29.71
C TYR A 34 -13.92 10.55 28.59
N ASN A 35 -13.94 9.24 28.43
CA ASN A 35 -13.19 8.55 27.40
C ASN A 35 -14.11 7.79 26.46
N ALA A 36 -13.71 7.70 25.18
CA ALA A 36 -14.48 7.03 24.15
C ALA A 36 -13.59 6.16 23.25
N THR A 37 -14.17 5.08 22.75
CA THR A 37 -13.54 4.17 21.78
C THR A 37 -14.14 4.39 20.40
N TYR A 38 -13.30 4.32 19.35
CA TYR A 38 -13.72 4.54 17.98
C TYR A 38 -12.69 3.99 16.98
N PHE A 39 -13.05 3.93 15.68
CA PHE A 39 -12.13 3.74 14.58
C PHE A 39 -11.70 5.10 14.03
N PRO A 40 -10.40 5.41 13.94
CA PRO A 40 -9.93 6.71 13.44
C PRO A 40 -10.17 6.93 11.94
N TYR A 41 -10.28 5.82 11.18
CA TYR A 41 -10.56 5.84 9.74
C TYR A 41 -11.71 4.89 9.42
N GLN A 42 -12.72 5.38 8.68
CA GLN A 42 -13.88 4.59 8.27
C GLN A 42 -13.62 3.82 6.98
N TYR A 43 -12.73 4.30 6.10
CA TYR A 43 -12.46 3.71 4.78
C TYR A 43 -10.96 3.59 4.49
N PRO A 44 -10.20 2.91 5.35
CA PRO A 44 -8.80 2.63 5.08
C PRO A 44 -8.65 1.53 4.05
N SER A 45 -7.54 1.56 3.30
CA SER A 45 -7.16 0.52 2.35
C SER A 45 -5.76 0.03 2.65
N ARG A 46 -5.59 -1.29 2.66
CA ARG A 46 -4.30 -1.93 2.81
C ARG A 46 -3.92 -2.70 1.56
N VAL A 47 -2.68 -2.53 1.16
CA VAL A 47 -2.03 -3.37 0.15
C VAL A 47 -1.02 -4.26 0.86
N LEU A 48 -1.21 -5.58 0.83
CA LEU A 48 -0.17 -6.51 1.27
C LEU A 48 0.92 -6.57 0.20
N ILE A 49 2.16 -6.37 0.63
CA ILE A 49 3.33 -6.35 -0.24
C ILE A 49 4.04 -7.68 -0.10
N LEU A 50 3.81 -8.61 -1.04
CA LEU A 50 4.56 -9.85 -1.06
C LEU A 50 5.97 -9.61 -1.62
N GLY A 51 6.95 -10.36 -1.10
CA GLY A 51 8.36 -10.12 -1.40
C GLY A 51 8.95 -9.03 -0.52
N GLU A 52 10.05 -8.43 -0.97
CA GLU A 52 10.78 -7.38 -0.25
C GLU A 52 10.39 -5.99 -0.76
N ASP A 53 10.40 -5.02 0.12
CA ASP A 53 10.29 -3.59 -0.21
C ASP A 53 11.28 -2.80 0.65
N GLU A 54 12.21 -2.10 0.00
CA GLU A 54 13.22 -1.27 0.68
C GLU A 54 12.64 0.00 1.33
N GLN A 55 11.39 0.34 1.06
CA GLN A 55 10.74 1.55 1.58
C GLN A 55 9.97 1.32 2.88
N VAL A 56 9.85 0.07 3.32
CA VAL A 56 9.19 -0.30 4.59
C VAL A 56 10.14 -1.10 5.47
N ASP A 57 9.97 -0.99 6.78
CA ASP A 57 10.84 -1.65 7.75
C ASP A 57 10.80 -3.19 7.62
N SER A 58 9.64 -3.75 7.30
CA SER A 58 9.48 -5.20 7.12
C SER A 58 8.20 -5.54 6.37
N THR A 59 8.33 -6.42 5.39
CA THR A 59 7.20 -7.07 4.69
C THR A 59 6.90 -8.47 5.23
N ALA A 60 7.57 -8.90 6.32
CA ALA A 60 7.40 -10.25 6.84
C ALA A 60 5.96 -10.59 7.27
N PRO A 61 5.17 -9.70 7.90
CA PRO A 61 3.75 -9.95 8.14
C PRO A 61 2.95 -10.11 6.84
N ASP A 62 3.16 -9.22 5.86
CA ASP A 62 2.47 -9.27 4.57
C ASP A 62 2.74 -10.58 3.82
N ASN A 63 3.98 -11.06 3.87
CA ASN A 63 4.37 -12.35 3.28
C ASN A 63 3.70 -13.57 3.95
N ARG A 64 3.25 -13.42 5.20
CA ARG A 64 2.44 -14.43 5.91
C ARG A 64 0.94 -14.18 5.77
N GLY A 65 0.53 -13.15 5.04
CA GLY A 65 -0.87 -12.74 4.92
C GLY A 65 -1.44 -12.11 6.20
N GLU A 66 -0.57 -11.60 7.09
CA GLU A 66 -0.95 -11.07 8.41
C GLU A 66 -1.05 -9.55 8.40
N PHE A 67 -2.09 -9.02 9.01
CA PHE A 67 -2.24 -7.58 9.25
C PHE A 67 -3.19 -7.32 10.42
N LYS A 68 -3.32 -6.03 10.79
CA LYS A 68 -4.13 -5.62 11.95
C LYS A 68 -5.12 -4.53 11.57
N ILE A 69 -6.33 -4.63 12.11
CA ILE A 69 -7.31 -3.55 12.10
C ILE A 69 -7.34 -2.94 13.50
N GLY A 70 -7.04 -1.63 13.61
CA GLY A 70 -6.91 -0.95 14.89
C GLY A 70 -8.12 -0.10 15.26
N CYS A 71 -8.58 -0.21 16.51
CA CYS A 71 -9.40 0.80 17.17
C CYS A 71 -8.54 1.66 18.10
N THR A 72 -9.04 2.82 18.49
CA THR A 72 -8.37 3.71 19.45
C THR A 72 -9.33 4.21 20.50
N MET A 73 -8.79 4.63 21.64
CA MET A 73 -9.51 5.38 22.64
C MET A 73 -8.91 6.80 22.78
N ALA A 74 -9.71 7.73 23.18
CA ALA A 74 -9.31 9.11 23.48
C ALA A 74 -10.07 9.67 24.68
N GLY A 75 -9.67 10.87 25.12
CA GLY A 75 -10.30 11.56 26.26
C GLY A 75 -9.56 11.39 27.59
N VAL A 76 -8.38 10.73 27.56
CA VAL A 76 -7.47 10.60 28.70
C VAL A 76 -6.03 10.68 28.24
N TYR A 77 -5.12 11.13 29.10
CA TYR A 77 -3.68 11.15 28.79
C TYR A 77 -3.02 9.77 28.87
N ALA A 78 -3.56 8.88 29.71
CA ALA A 78 -3.04 7.54 29.88
C ALA A 78 -4.17 6.54 30.11
N ASN A 79 -4.03 5.33 29.54
CA ASN A 79 -4.91 4.21 29.80
C ASN A 79 -4.41 3.43 31.02
N ASP A 80 -5.14 3.47 32.13
CA ASP A 80 -4.77 2.90 33.42
C ASP A 80 -4.99 1.37 33.56
N ARG A 81 -5.76 0.78 32.63
CA ARG A 81 -6.13 -0.65 32.67
C ARG A 81 -6.32 -1.21 31.25
N SER A 82 -6.31 -2.53 31.13
CA SER A 82 -6.74 -3.19 29.90
C SER A 82 -8.25 -3.05 29.72
N ARG A 83 -8.69 -2.79 28.48
CA ARG A 83 -10.11 -2.57 28.13
C ARG A 83 -10.52 -3.45 26.96
N GLU A 84 -11.63 -4.12 27.11
CA GLU A 84 -12.22 -4.94 26.06
C GLU A 84 -13.11 -4.07 25.16
N VAL A 85 -13.07 -4.37 23.86
CA VAL A 85 -13.88 -3.75 22.81
C VAL A 85 -14.55 -4.88 22.03
N GLU A 86 -15.85 -5.03 22.20
CA GLU A 86 -16.65 -5.99 21.47
C GLU A 86 -16.97 -5.47 20.08
N TYR A 87 -16.74 -6.30 19.07
CA TYR A 87 -17.01 -5.95 17.69
C TYR A 87 -17.78 -7.06 16.97
N VAL A 88 -18.34 -6.72 15.83
CA VAL A 88 -18.96 -7.64 14.88
C VAL A 88 -18.44 -7.35 13.47
N ILE A 89 -18.40 -8.40 12.64
CA ILE A 89 -18.29 -8.23 11.20
C ILE A 89 -19.69 -7.93 10.68
N ASP A 90 -19.92 -6.69 10.28
CA ASP A 90 -21.23 -6.22 9.85
C ASP A 90 -21.27 -6.14 8.32
N GLU A 91 -21.56 -7.27 7.68
CA GLU A 91 -21.58 -7.38 6.22
C GLU A 91 -22.59 -6.45 5.55
N SER A 92 -23.62 -5.98 6.28
CA SER A 92 -24.58 -5.00 5.75
C SER A 92 -23.93 -3.69 5.32
N LEU A 93 -22.77 -3.35 5.93
CA LEU A 93 -21.99 -2.18 5.55
C LEU A 93 -21.30 -2.32 4.19
N ALA A 94 -21.19 -3.53 3.64
CA ALA A 94 -20.66 -3.78 2.30
C ALA A 94 -21.76 -3.90 1.23
N GLU A 95 -23.05 -3.91 1.61
CA GLU A 95 -24.15 -3.97 0.66
C GLU A 95 -24.25 -2.70 -0.19
N ASN A 96 -24.42 -2.87 -1.50
CA ASN A 96 -24.54 -1.76 -2.45
C ASN A 96 -23.39 -0.73 -2.37
N LEU A 97 -22.20 -1.18 -1.97
CA LEU A 97 -21.01 -0.37 -1.81
C LEU A 97 -20.14 -0.45 -3.06
N TYR A 98 -19.68 0.72 -3.55
CA TYR A 98 -18.86 0.83 -4.77
C TYR A 98 -17.69 1.77 -4.52
N THR A 99 -16.61 1.59 -5.26
CA THR A 99 -15.57 2.62 -5.36
C THR A 99 -16.08 3.84 -6.15
N SER A 100 -15.39 4.97 -6.07
CA SER A 100 -15.69 6.15 -6.89
C SER A 100 -15.59 5.87 -8.40
N SER A 101 -14.80 4.86 -8.81
CA SER A 101 -14.68 4.39 -10.20
C SER A 101 -15.81 3.42 -10.62
N GLY A 102 -16.71 3.08 -9.71
CA GLY A 102 -17.87 2.21 -9.97
C GLY A 102 -17.60 0.71 -9.81
N VAL A 103 -16.46 0.30 -9.27
CA VAL A 103 -16.19 -1.11 -8.94
C VAL A 103 -16.97 -1.48 -7.69
N GLN A 104 -17.76 -2.55 -7.74
CA GLN A 104 -18.48 -3.06 -6.59
C GLN A 104 -17.53 -3.61 -5.54
N LEU A 105 -17.70 -3.19 -4.29
CA LEU A 105 -17.01 -3.72 -3.13
C LEU A 105 -17.87 -4.81 -2.48
N LYS A 106 -17.25 -5.89 -2.03
CA LYS A 106 -17.90 -7.05 -1.41
C LYS A 106 -17.26 -7.32 -0.06
N ALA A 107 -18.04 -7.80 0.90
CA ALA A 107 -17.47 -8.34 2.12
C ALA A 107 -16.53 -9.50 1.77
N LEU A 108 -15.35 -9.52 2.42
CA LEU A 108 -14.37 -10.58 2.24
C LEU A 108 -14.99 -11.91 2.72
N PRO A 109 -15.01 -12.98 1.90
CA PRO A 109 -15.54 -14.28 2.32
C PRO A 109 -14.89 -14.79 3.61
N HIS A 110 -15.65 -15.37 4.51
CA HIS A 110 -15.13 -15.89 5.77
C HIS A 110 -14.07 -16.98 5.62
N SER A 111 -14.08 -17.72 4.51
CA SER A 111 -13.04 -18.72 4.20
C SER A 111 -11.69 -18.09 3.84
N TYR A 112 -11.63 -16.79 3.51
CA TYR A 112 -10.43 -16.11 3.09
C TYR A 112 -9.58 -15.55 4.23
N TYR A 113 -10.10 -15.57 5.47
CA TYR A 113 -9.38 -15.02 6.61
C TYR A 113 -9.76 -15.68 7.94
N ASN A 114 -8.83 -15.59 8.90
CA ASN A 114 -9.05 -16.03 10.27
C ASN A 114 -8.87 -14.83 11.21
N PHE A 115 -9.70 -14.80 12.27
CA PHE A 115 -9.52 -13.91 13.41
C PHE A 115 -8.86 -14.70 14.53
N HIS A 116 -7.87 -14.08 15.18
CA HIS A 116 -7.22 -14.69 16.33
C HIS A 116 -8.00 -14.50 17.64
N GLU A 117 -8.96 -13.55 17.68
CA GLU A 117 -9.70 -13.23 18.91
C GLU A 117 -11.21 -13.10 18.64
N GLY A 118 -11.95 -14.09 19.00
CA GLY A 118 -13.40 -14.28 18.70
C GLY A 118 -14.34 -13.15 19.13
N GLY A 119 -14.33 -12.00 18.45
CA GLY A 119 -15.29 -10.90 18.66
C GLY A 119 -14.86 -9.85 19.68
N ILE A 120 -13.64 -9.95 20.25
CA ILE A 120 -13.12 -9.00 21.25
C ILE A 120 -11.73 -8.50 20.81
N MET A 121 -11.57 -7.18 20.73
CA MET A 121 -10.27 -6.51 20.70
C MET A 121 -9.91 -6.05 22.10
N VAL A 122 -8.62 -6.05 22.43
CA VAL A 122 -8.14 -5.54 23.72
C VAL A 122 -7.28 -4.31 23.50
N ILE A 123 -7.60 -3.22 24.22
CA ILE A 123 -6.72 -2.06 24.37
C ILE A 123 -5.90 -2.29 25.64
N PRO A 124 -4.60 -2.65 25.55
CA PRO A 124 -3.81 -2.98 26.72
C PRO A 124 -3.59 -1.76 27.64
N LYS A 125 -3.39 -2.00 28.92
CA LYS A 125 -2.92 -0.97 29.85
C LYS A 125 -1.68 -0.27 29.30
N GLY A 126 -1.66 1.06 29.33
CA GLY A 126 -0.59 1.91 28.81
C GLY A 126 -0.65 2.16 27.31
N SER A 127 -1.55 1.50 26.57
CA SER A 127 -1.83 1.75 25.14
C SER A 127 -3.12 2.51 24.97
N MET A 128 -3.19 3.36 23.95
CA MET A 128 -4.43 3.99 23.50
C MET A 128 -5.06 3.22 22.33
N GLN A 129 -4.44 2.15 21.85
CA GLN A 129 -4.84 1.38 20.68
C GLN A 129 -5.05 -0.10 21.03
N GLY A 130 -6.09 -0.67 20.44
CA GLY A 130 -6.35 -2.11 20.41
C GLY A 130 -6.39 -2.60 18.98
N TYR A 131 -6.08 -3.87 18.76
CA TYR A 131 -5.96 -4.45 17.43
C TYR A 131 -6.74 -5.76 17.31
N LEU A 132 -7.33 -5.94 16.15
CA LEU A 132 -7.81 -7.19 15.63
C LEU A 132 -6.74 -7.78 14.71
N ASP A 133 -6.16 -8.90 15.10
CA ASP A 133 -5.18 -9.62 14.28
C ASP A 133 -5.91 -10.48 13.25
N ILE A 134 -5.54 -10.35 11.98
CA ILE A 134 -6.12 -11.06 10.85
C ILE A 134 -5.01 -11.79 10.12
N SER A 135 -5.26 -13.05 9.76
CA SER A 135 -4.44 -13.80 8.81
C SER A 135 -5.30 -14.25 7.63
N LEU A 136 -4.81 -13.99 6.42
CA LEU A 136 -5.44 -14.40 5.17
C LEU A 136 -5.06 -15.85 4.84
N THR A 137 -5.98 -16.55 4.22
CA THR A 137 -5.76 -17.93 3.74
C THR A 137 -5.20 -17.93 2.33
N ASP A 138 -4.72 -19.08 1.86
CA ASP A 138 -4.26 -19.23 0.48
C ASP A 138 -5.38 -18.97 -0.53
N GLU A 139 -6.64 -19.27 -0.20
CA GLU A 139 -7.82 -18.99 -1.04
C GLU A 139 -7.94 -17.52 -1.42
N PHE A 140 -7.62 -16.61 -0.49
CA PHE A 140 -7.57 -15.17 -0.81
C PHE A 140 -6.56 -14.85 -1.91
N PHE A 141 -5.36 -15.43 -1.84
CA PHE A 141 -4.30 -15.17 -2.81
C PHE A 141 -4.52 -15.86 -4.16
N GLU A 142 -5.35 -16.90 -4.21
CA GLU A 142 -5.73 -17.60 -5.43
C GLU A 142 -6.86 -16.89 -6.19
N ASP A 143 -7.65 -16.08 -5.52
CA ASP A 143 -8.74 -15.33 -6.13
C ASP A 143 -8.21 -14.17 -6.98
N ALA A 144 -8.63 -14.13 -8.24
CA ALA A 144 -8.26 -13.08 -9.20
C ALA A 144 -8.74 -11.68 -8.80
N ASP A 145 -9.77 -11.56 -7.98
CA ASP A 145 -10.32 -10.30 -7.50
C ASP A 145 -9.47 -9.67 -6.38
N SER A 146 -8.68 -10.48 -5.66
CA SER A 146 -7.88 -10.05 -4.49
C SER A 146 -6.70 -9.14 -4.80
N LYS A 147 -6.26 -9.05 -6.07
CA LYS A 147 -5.22 -8.10 -6.52
C LYS A 147 -5.75 -6.67 -6.71
N GLU A 148 -7.05 -6.50 -6.74
CA GLU A 148 -7.74 -5.22 -6.89
C GLU A 148 -8.50 -4.89 -5.59
N LEU A 149 -8.87 -3.61 -5.42
CA LEU A 149 -9.72 -3.22 -4.30
C LEU A 149 -11.17 -3.61 -4.60
N LYS A 150 -11.50 -4.87 -4.34
CA LYS A 150 -12.85 -5.43 -4.47
C LYS A 150 -13.37 -6.01 -3.17
N TYR A 151 -12.48 -6.37 -2.25
CA TYR A 151 -12.83 -6.95 -0.96
C TYR A 151 -12.64 -5.95 0.18
N VAL A 152 -13.58 -5.98 1.12
CA VAL A 152 -13.57 -5.17 2.34
C VAL A 152 -13.90 -6.03 3.56
N ILE A 153 -13.35 -5.68 4.71
CA ILE A 153 -13.71 -6.25 6.01
C ILE A 153 -14.47 -5.16 6.79
N PRO A 154 -15.79 -5.26 6.88
CA PRO A 154 -16.62 -4.29 7.58
C PRO A 154 -16.68 -4.64 9.07
N VAL A 155 -16.01 -3.86 9.91
CA VAL A 155 -15.97 -4.07 11.36
C VAL A 155 -16.77 -2.97 12.05
N ARG A 156 -17.63 -3.33 12.99
CA ARG A 156 -18.37 -2.36 13.82
C ARG A 156 -18.20 -2.67 15.31
N ILE A 157 -17.88 -1.64 16.10
CA ILE A 157 -17.83 -1.72 17.56
C ILE A 157 -19.27 -1.78 18.09
N VAL A 158 -19.54 -2.76 18.91
CA VAL A 158 -20.83 -2.92 19.59
C VAL A 158 -20.79 -2.26 20.96
N ARG A 159 -19.72 -2.55 21.72
CA ARG A 159 -19.52 -2.07 23.08
C ARG A 159 -18.03 -1.99 23.40
N ALA A 160 -17.65 -1.11 24.31
CA ALA A 160 -16.30 -1.00 24.82
C ALA A 160 -16.31 -0.73 26.34
N GLN A 161 -15.23 -1.11 27.02
CA GLN A 161 -15.02 -0.78 28.46
C GLN A 161 -14.47 0.64 28.63
N THR A 162 -15.00 1.57 27.85
CA THR A 162 -14.84 3.01 27.95
C THR A 162 -16.19 3.64 28.31
N ASP A 163 -16.23 4.95 28.62
CA ASP A 163 -17.46 5.63 28.98
C ASP A 163 -18.46 5.66 27.81
N SER A 164 -17.93 5.64 26.58
CA SER A 164 -18.74 5.59 25.35
C SER A 164 -18.02 4.95 24.18
N VAL A 165 -18.81 4.62 23.15
CA VAL A 165 -18.37 4.41 21.77
C VAL A 165 -18.91 5.55 20.92
N LEU A 166 -18.15 6.06 19.97
CA LEU A 166 -18.58 7.18 19.13
C LEU A 166 -19.58 6.73 18.06
N HIS A 167 -20.82 6.41 18.49
CA HIS A 167 -21.90 5.97 17.61
C HIS A 167 -22.47 7.06 16.70
N GLY A 168 -22.07 8.34 16.93
CA GLY A 168 -22.63 9.49 16.22
C GLY A 168 -24.02 9.91 16.72
N VAL A 169 -24.60 10.91 16.05
CA VAL A 169 -25.97 11.40 16.31
C VAL A 169 -26.73 11.39 14.98
N PRO A 170 -27.68 10.47 14.79
CA PRO A 170 -28.43 10.37 13.53
C PRO A 170 -29.37 11.56 13.33
N ALA A 171 -29.54 11.98 12.09
CA ALA A 171 -30.51 13.01 11.73
C ALA A 171 -31.93 12.46 11.58
N HIS A 172 -32.06 11.15 11.37
CA HIS A 172 -33.34 10.44 11.27
C HIS A 172 -33.20 8.97 11.71
N PRO A 173 -34.31 8.26 12.01
CA PRO A 173 -34.27 6.90 12.56
C PRO A 173 -33.61 5.82 11.68
N ASN A 174 -33.60 6.01 10.37
CA ASN A 174 -33.05 5.07 9.39
C ASN A 174 -31.69 5.52 8.81
N ALA A 175 -30.90 6.25 9.59
CA ALA A 175 -29.60 6.76 9.17
C ALA A 175 -28.65 5.62 8.79
N ASP A 176 -28.10 5.68 7.56
CA ASP A 176 -27.03 4.78 7.12
C ASP A 176 -25.67 5.33 7.56
N ARG A 177 -24.85 4.50 8.23
CA ARG A 177 -23.51 4.90 8.72
C ARG A 177 -22.59 5.41 7.62
N ARG A 178 -22.83 5.01 6.38
CA ARG A 178 -22.00 5.31 5.21
C ARG A 178 -22.40 6.60 4.50
N ILE A 179 -23.56 7.18 4.84
CA ILE A 179 -24.13 8.37 4.20
C ILE A 179 -24.00 9.56 5.15
N ASP A 180 -23.06 10.45 4.85
CA ASP A 180 -22.73 11.60 5.70
C ASP A 180 -23.93 12.50 6.05
N THR A 181 -24.85 12.69 5.11
CA THR A 181 -26.04 13.54 5.27
C THR A 181 -27.09 12.99 6.23
N ASP A 182 -27.00 11.71 6.57
CA ASP A 182 -27.90 11.04 7.50
C ASP A 182 -27.55 11.34 8.97
N TRP A 183 -26.49 12.09 9.23
CA TRP A 183 -25.94 12.29 10.58
C TRP A 183 -25.72 13.74 10.92
N TYR A 184 -26.16 14.17 12.11
CA TYR A 184 -25.74 15.43 12.73
C TYR A 184 -24.29 15.34 13.24
N VAL A 185 -23.91 14.20 13.82
CA VAL A 185 -22.53 13.86 14.20
C VAL A 185 -22.22 12.51 13.59
N LYS A 186 -21.22 12.44 12.70
CA LYS A 186 -20.87 11.21 12.00
C LYS A 186 -20.44 10.10 12.97
N PRO A 187 -20.87 8.86 12.75
CA PRO A 187 -20.43 7.72 13.54
C PRO A 187 -18.96 7.39 13.25
N MET A 188 -18.25 7.02 14.29
CA MET A 188 -16.87 6.50 14.19
C MET A 188 -16.76 5.10 14.81
N ASP A 189 -17.90 4.43 15.00
CA ASP A 189 -18.02 3.09 15.57
C ASP A 189 -17.80 1.97 14.55
N PHE A 190 -17.46 2.30 13.30
CA PHE A 190 -17.25 1.34 12.22
C PHE A 190 -16.03 1.66 11.38
N THR A 191 -15.52 0.65 10.70
CA THR A 191 -14.54 0.75 9.62
C THR A 191 -14.86 -0.25 8.53
N ILE A 192 -14.72 0.14 7.28
CA ILE A 192 -14.84 -0.75 6.12
C ILE A 192 -13.44 -0.85 5.51
N TYR A 193 -12.70 -1.85 5.96
CA TYR A 193 -11.28 -2.00 5.70
C TYR A 193 -11.05 -2.67 4.35
N GLY A 194 -10.60 -1.90 3.35
CA GLY A 194 -10.28 -2.42 2.03
C GLY A 194 -8.98 -3.21 2.03
N ILE A 195 -8.96 -4.36 1.33
CA ILE A 195 -7.80 -5.24 1.29
C ILE A 195 -7.51 -5.70 -0.13
N ARG A 196 -6.23 -5.68 -0.51
CA ARG A 196 -5.69 -6.26 -1.74
C ARG A 196 -4.23 -6.63 -1.56
N TYR A 197 -3.65 -7.34 -2.50
CA TYR A 197 -2.22 -7.65 -2.47
C TYR A 197 -1.52 -7.32 -3.78
N ILE A 198 -0.20 -7.20 -3.72
CA ILE A 198 0.70 -7.20 -4.86
C ILE A 198 1.73 -8.30 -4.67
N ASN A 199 2.12 -8.96 -5.77
CA ASN A 199 3.12 -10.04 -5.72
C ASN A 199 4.56 -9.48 -5.62
N ALA A 200 5.54 -10.36 -5.47
CA ALA A 200 6.94 -10.00 -5.24
C ALA A 200 7.59 -9.15 -6.35
N TRP A 201 7.03 -9.17 -7.55
CA TRP A 201 7.60 -8.51 -8.73
C TRP A 201 6.82 -7.26 -9.15
N HIS A 202 5.68 -6.98 -8.55
CA HIS A 202 4.91 -5.76 -8.83
C HIS A 202 5.73 -4.52 -8.49
N GLY A 203 5.71 -3.53 -9.38
CA GLY A 203 6.37 -2.26 -9.11
C GLY A 203 6.72 -1.47 -10.37
N LYS A 204 7.42 -0.38 -10.14
CA LYS A 204 7.97 0.50 -11.16
C LYS A 204 9.45 0.22 -11.34
N TYR A 205 9.87 0.06 -12.57
CA TYR A 205 11.21 -0.37 -12.94
C TYR A 205 11.88 0.63 -13.87
N LEU A 206 13.19 0.81 -13.71
CA LEU A 206 14.04 1.40 -14.71
C LEU A 206 14.23 0.37 -15.82
N TYR A 207 13.84 0.73 -17.04
CA TYR A 207 13.78 -0.17 -18.18
C TYR A 207 14.85 0.15 -19.23
N ARG A 208 15.60 -0.87 -19.62
CA ARG A 208 16.62 -0.80 -20.66
C ARG A 208 16.79 -2.15 -21.31
N GLY A 209 17.25 -2.19 -22.56
CA GLY A 209 17.47 -3.44 -23.25
C GLY A 209 17.93 -3.26 -24.68
N GLN A 210 17.82 -4.34 -25.43
CA GLN A 210 18.08 -4.39 -26.86
C GLN A 210 17.11 -5.37 -27.54
N ASP A 211 16.79 -5.06 -28.79
CA ASP A 211 15.96 -5.87 -29.67
C ASP A 211 16.73 -6.07 -30.99
N GLU A 212 16.95 -7.34 -31.38
CA GLU A 212 17.61 -7.72 -32.61
C GLU A 212 16.60 -8.45 -33.49
N TYR A 213 16.49 -8.04 -34.77
CA TYR A 213 15.52 -8.64 -35.69
C TYR A 213 15.96 -8.54 -37.16
N GLY A 214 15.39 -9.37 -38.03
CA GLY A 214 15.71 -9.42 -39.42
C GLY A 214 17.19 -9.70 -39.66
N THR A 215 17.75 -9.14 -40.75
CA THR A 215 19.18 -9.24 -41.06
C THR A 215 19.85 -7.95 -40.54
N ASP A 216 20.65 -8.09 -39.48
CA ASP A 216 21.50 -7.04 -38.91
C ASP A 216 20.78 -5.78 -38.36
N LYS A 217 19.46 -5.85 -38.08
CA LYS A 217 18.74 -4.75 -37.41
C LYS A 217 18.85 -4.90 -35.91
N LYS A 218 19.25 -3.82 -35.23
CA LYS A 218 19.38 -3.77 -33.78
C LYS A 218 18.88 -2.43 -33.22
N VAL A 219 18.01 -2.51 -32.23
CA VAL A 219 17.55 -1.35 -31.46
C VAL A 219 18.07 -1.46 -30.04
N VAL A 220 18.80 -0.47 -29.58
CA VAL A 220 19.30 -0.39 -28.19
C VAL A 220 18.60 0.78 -27.50
N TYR A 221 17.87 0.47 -26.44
CA TYR A 221 17.15 1.44 -25.60
C TYR A 221 17.81 1.53 -24.21
N ARG A 222 19.02 2.07 -24.20
CA ARG A 222 19.82 2.31 -23.00
C ARG A 222 20.40 3.71 -23.09
N HIS A 223 20.17 4.53 -22.08
CA HIS A 223 20.78 5.84 -21.98
C HIS A 223 22.00 5.83 -21.08
N LYS A 224 22.96 6.73 -21.36
CA LYS A 224 24.16 6.93 -20.54
C LYS A 224 23.78 7.39 -19.12
N TYR A 225 22.73 8.20 -19.01
CA TYR A 225 22.24 8.76 -17.76
C TYR A 225 20.97 8.02 -17.34
N VAL A 226 20.94 7.54 -16.10
CA VAL A 226 19.87 6.74 -15.54
C VAL A 226 18.51 7.44 -15.56
N GLU A 227 18.51 8.76 -15.28
CA GLU A 227 17.29 9.58 -15.29
C GLU A 227 16.62 9.71 -16.68
N LYS A 228 17.35 9.38 -17.74
CA LYS A 228 16.85 9.39 -19.13
C LYS A 228 16.35 8.02 -19.60
N CYS A 229 16.60 6.97 -18.81
CA CYS A 229 16.08 5.65 -19.14
C CYS A 229 14.56 5.59 -18.99
N GLU A 230 13.96 4.74 -19.78
CA GLU A 230 12.50 4.52 -19.71
C GLU A 230 12.10 3.89 -18.37
N LEU A 231 10.86 4.14 -18.00
CA LEU A 231 10.23 3.46 -16.86
C LEU A 231 9.21 2.46 -17.38
N ALA A 232 9.13 1.34 -16.71
CA ALA A 232 8.15 0.30 -16.99
C ALA A 232 7.41 -0.09 -15.72
N ASP A 233 6.16 -0.49 -15.87
CA ASP A 233 5.36 -1.04 -14.79
C ASP A 233 5.25 -2.56 -14.96
N ILE A 234 5.50 -3.28 -13.88
CA ILE A 234 5.16 -4.70 -13.76
C ILE A 234 3.98 -4.78 -12.80
N THR A 235 2.91 -5.44 -13.23
CA THR A 235 1.66 -5.51 -12.49
C THR A 235 1.30 -6.96 -12.11
N THR A 236 0.73 -7.14 -10.94
CA THR A 236 0.31 -8.44 -10.43
C THR A 236 -0.81 -9.04 -11.28
N ILE A 237 -0.65 -10.30 -11.71
CA ILE A 237 -1.72 -11.14 -12.27
C ILE A 237 -2.20 -12.12 -11.21
N SER A 238 -1.26 -12.82 -10.55
CA SER A 238 -1.50 -13.75 -9.45
C SER A 238 -0.30 -13.78 -8.50
N LYS A 239 -0.31 -14.65 -7.50
CA LYS A 239 0.80 -14.79 -6.54
C LYS A 239 2.15 -15.03 -7.22
N ASN A 240 2.17 -15.78 -8.32
CA ASN A 240 3.38 -16.13 -9.06
C ASN A 240 3.41 -15.63 -10.52
N GLN A 241 2.45 -14.81 -10.94
CA GLN A 241 2.39 -14.25 -12.29
C GLN A 241 2.33 -12.73 -12.29
N ALA A 242 3.05 -12.12 -13.20
CA ALA A 242 3.04 -10.68 -13.42
C ALA A 242 2.90 -10.33 -14.90
N SER A 243 2.31 -9.20 -15.21
CA SER A 243 2.21 -8.64 -16.55
C SER A 243 3.26 -7.55 -16.75
N PHE A 244 3.89 -7.58 -17.90
CA PHE A 244 4.78 -6.54 -18.40
C PHE A 244 4.39 -6.15 -19.81
N VAL A 245 4.04 -4.88 -20.04
CA VAL A 245 3.68 -4.38 -21.37
C VAL A 245 4.90 -3.65 -21.96
N THR A 246 5.44 -4.20 -23.04
CA THR A 246 6.62 -3.65 -23.75
C THR A 246 6.24 -3.13 -25.13
N PRO A 247 6.81 -2.00 -25.62
CA PRO A 247 6.62 -1.55 -26.98
C PRO A 247 7.37 -2.43 -27.99
N VAL A 248 6.77 -2.68 -29.15
CA VAL A 248 7.46 -3.20 -30.33
C VAL A 248 8.36 -2.08 -30.86
N ARG A 249 9.64 -2.36 -31.10
CA ARG A 249 10.62 -1.35 -31.49
C ARG A 249 11.13 -1.62 -32.89
N LYS A 250 11.29 -0.53 -33.68
CA LYS A 250 11.86 -0.57 -35.02
C LYS A 250 13.12 0.29 -35.11
N ALA A 251 14.05 -0.08 -36.00
CA ALA A 251 15.31 0.63 -36.17
C ALA A 251 15.14 2.06 -36.70
N ASP A 252 14.02 2.38 -37.32
CA ASP A 252 13.64 3.72 -37.76
C ASP A 252 13.08 4.62 -36.62
N GLY A 253 13.04 4.09 -35.39
CA GLY A 253 12.53 4.78 -34.22
C GLY A 253 11.01 4.67 -34.03
N SER A 254 10.30 4.00 -34.93
CA SER A 254 8.86 3.78 -34.78
C SER A 254 8.55 2.69 -33.75
N SER A 255 7.34 2.75 -33.19
CA SER A 255 6.78 1.74 -32.30
C SER A 255 5.35 1.42 -32.72
N PRO A 256 5.17 0.42 -33.61
CA PRO A 256 3.86 0.17 -34.22
C PRO A 256 2.86 -0.50 -33.28
N GLY A 257 3.30 -0.99 -32.13
CA GLY A 257 2.42 -1.68 -31.18
C GLY A 257 3.07 -1.96 -29.83
N LYS A 258 2.35 -2.71 -29.01
CA LYS A 258 2.81 -3.17 -27.69
C LYS A 258 2.50 -4.65 -27.54
N ILE A 259 3.33 -5.35 -26.77
CA ILE A 259 3.13 -6.77 -26.44
C ILE A 259 2.87 -6.85 -24.93
N ALA A 260 1.79 -7.52 -24.56
CA ALA A 260 1.50 -7.85 -23.17
C ALA A 260 2.15 -9.19 -22.82
N LEU A 261 3.28 -9.14 -22.15
CA LEU A 261 3.99 -10.32 -21.65
C LEU A 261 3.37 -10.80 -20.34
N VAL A 262 3.34 -12.11 -20.17
CA VAL A 262 3.02 -12.81 -18.93
C VAL A 262 4.30 -13.49 -18.43
N LEU A 263 4.73 -13.10 -17.24
CA LEU A 263 5.90 -13.63 -16.55
C LEU A 263 5.41 -14.60 -15.48
N THR A 264 5.71 -15.88 -15.61
CA THR A 264 5.34 -16.90 -14.62
C THR A 264 6.58 -17.35 -13.87
N PHE A 265 6.65 -16.99 -12.59
CA PHE A 265 7.81 -17.17 -11.72
C PHE A 265 7.73 -18.47 -10.94
N ASP A 266 8.89 -19.09 -10.71
CA ASP A 266 9.08 -20.17 -9.76
C ASP A 266 9.59 -19.65 -8.39
N ALA A 267 9.83 -20.59 -7.47
CA ALA A 267 10.30 -20.26 -6.12
C ALA A 267 11.74 -19.70 -6.08
N ASP A 268 12.54 -19.96 -7.11
CA ASP A 268 13.94 -19.51 -7.21
C ASP A 268 14.06 -18.15 -7.91
N GLY A 269 12.92 -17.54 -8.32
CA GLY A 269 12.88 -16.25 -9.01
C GLY A 269 13.14 -16.34 -10.51
N LYS A 270 13.23 -17.54 -11.09
CA LYS A 270 13.27 -17.72 -12.53
C LYS A 270 11.86 -17.63 -13.09
N CYS A 271 11.73 -17.14 -14.33
CA CYS A 271 10.42 -17.04 -14.94
C CYS A 271 10.40 -17.53 -16.39
N ALA A 272 9.26 -18.10 -16.79
CA ALA A 272 8.88 -18.27 -18.17
C ALA A 272 8.25 -16.99 -18.70
N VAL A 273 8.58 -16.59 -19.92
CA VAL A 273 8.02 -15.44 -20.62
C VAL A 273 7.10 -15.95 -21.72
N THR A 274 5.82 -15.56 -21.64
CA THR A 274 4.81 -15.85 -22.65
C THR A 274 4.04 -14.56 -23.00
N SER A 275 3.07 -14.61 -23.89
CA SER A 275 2.18 -13.47 -24.15
C SER A 275 0.73 -13.86 -23.98
N SER A 276 -0.07 -12.93 -23.47
CA SER A 276 -1.51 -12.98 -23.52
C SER A 276 -2.08 -12.43 -24.84
N ASP A 277 -1.23 -11.79 -25.67
CA ASP A 277 -1.63 -11.23 -26.96
C ASP A 277 -1.40 -12.26 -28.07
N ALA A 278 -2.48 -12.81 -28.61
CA ALA A 278 -2.44 -13.78 -29.70
C ALA A 278 -1.83 -13.23 -31.01
N SER A 279 -1.82 -11.91 -31.20
CA SER A 279 -1.27 -11.27 -32.42
C SER A 279 0.23 -11.48 -32.56
N TYR A 280 0.96 -11.62 -31.43
CA TYR A 280 2.42 -11.81 -31.39
C TYR A 280 2.81 -13.24 -31.01
N ALA A 281 1.88 -14.18 -31.03
CA ALA A 281 2.16 -15.57 -30.69
C ALA A 281 2.94 -16.30 -31.81
N PRO A 282 3.89 -17.22 -31.48
CA PRO A 282 4.30 -17.55 -30.12
C PRO A 282 5.32 -16.55 -29.57
N VAL A 283 5.10 -16.07 -28.34
CA VAL A 283 6.15 -15.44 -27.54
C VAL A 283 6.74 -16.49 -26.62
N ALA A 284 8.04 -16.66 -26.61
CA ALA A 284 8.72 -17.63 -25.78
C ALA A 284 10.04 -17.06 -25.25
N GLY A 285 10.31 -17.32 -23.99
CA GLY A 285 11.55 -16.88 -23.37
C GLY A 285 11.63 -17.25 -21.90
N THR A 286 12.69 -16.75 -21.27
CA THR A 286 12.97 -16.95 -19.85
C THR A 286 13.44 -15.65 -19.22
N GLY A 287 13.38 -15.59 -17.90
CA GLY A 287 13.95 -14.49 -17.13
C GLY A 287 14.38 -14.96 -15.74
N GLU A 288 15.01 -14.04 -15.03
CA GLU A 288 15.48 -14.28 -13.67
C GLU A 288 15.43 -12.97 -12.87
N PHE A 289 14.83 -13.02 -11.69
CA PHE A 289 14.81 -11.93 -10.73
C PHE A 289 15.97 -12.12 -9.74
N VAL A 290 16.94 -11.21 -9.80
CA VAL A 290 18.17 -11.28 -9.01
C VAL A 290 18.17 -10.22 -7.93
N LYS A 291 18.29 -10.64 -6.67
CA LYS A 291 18.43 -9.72 -5.53
C LYS A 291 19.77 -8.98 -5.63
N ASP A 292 19.74 -7.66 -5.43
CA ASP A 292 20.94 -6.79 -5.47
C ASP A 292 21.75 -6.89 -6.78
N GLY A 293 21.11 -7.29 -7.87
CA GLY A 293 21.80 -7.66 -9.11
C GLY A 293 22.26 -6.49 -9.97
N ASP A 294 21.80 -5.26 -9.73
CA ASP A 294 22.24 -4.07 -10.49
C ASP A 294 22.29 -2.82 -9.58
N MET A 295 22.95 -1.78 -10.10
CA MET A 295 23.15 -0.51 -9.39
C MET A 295 22.23 0.58 -9.95
N TRP A 296 21.55 1.30 -9.06
CA TRP A 296 20.80 2.49 -9.41
C TRP A 296 20.81 3.50 -8.26
N GLY A 297 21.12 4.77 -8.59
CA GLY A 297 21.20 5.82 -7.58
C GLY A 297 22.26 5.58 -6.50
N GLY A 298 23.36 4.89 -6.84
CA GLY A 298 24.44 4.56 -5.90
C GLY A 298 24.15 3.39 -4.95
N LYS A 299 22.99 2.73 -5.11
CA LYS A 299 22.59 1.56 -4.31
C LYS A 299 22.43 0.32 -5.19
N LYS A 300 22.71 -0.84 -4.62
CA LYS A 300 22.32 -2.12 -5.22
C LYS A 300 20.79 -2.23 -5.20
N ARG A 301 20.24 -2.77 -6.28
CA ARG A 301 18.80 -2.92 -6.49
C ARG A 301 18.50 -4.30 -7.03
N ASN A 302 17.33 -4.80 -6.71
CA ASN A 302 16.80 -5.99 -7.34
C ASN A 302 16.59 -5.73 -8.83
N VAL A 303 16.87 -6.73 -9.66
CA VAL A 303 16.78 -6.63 -11.11
C VAL A 303 16.08 -7.85 -11.69
N LEU A 304 15.28 -7.61 -12.71
CA LEU A 304 14.70 -8.67 -13.55
C LEU A 304 15.39 -8.63 -14.91
N HIS A 305 16.01 -9.72 -15.28
CA HIS A 305 16.56 -9.98 -16.62
C HIS A 305 15.57 -10.82 -17.40
N LEU A 306 15.25 -10.40 -18.64
CA LEU A 306 14.39 -11.16 -19.55
C LEU A 306 15.14 -11.41 -20.87
N ALA A 307 14.97 -12.61 -21.42
CA ALA A 307 15.41 -12.97 -22.76
C ALA A 307 14.27 -13.70 -23.44
N TYR A 308 13.71 -13.13 -24.50
CA TYR A 308 12.55 -13.70 -25.18
C TYR A 308 12.56 -13.38 -26.67
N SER A 309 11.77 -14.11 -27.41
CA SER A 309 11.55 -13.89 -28.83
C SER A 309 10.07 -13.83 -29.18
N TYR A 310 9.76 -13.10 -30.24
CA TYR A 310 8.44 -13.02 -30.84
C TYR A 310 8.54 -12.76 -32.33
N THR A 311 7.51 -13.09 -33.09
CA THR A 311 7.42 -12.75 -34.52
C THR A 311 6.49 -11.55 -34.67
N ASP A 312 6.96 -10.50 -35.35
CA ASP A 312 6.13 -9.34 -35.70
C ASP A 312 5.12 -9.75 -36.79
N PRO A 313 3.82 -9.69 -36.52
CA PRO A 313 2.81 -10.12 -37.47
C PRO A 313 2.75 -9.28 -38.76
N ALA A 314 3.22 -8.02 -38.69
CA ALA A 314 3.19 -7.10 -39.85
C ALA A 314 4.33 -7.38 -40.85
N THR A 315 5.50 -7.84 -40.37
CA THR A 315 6.69 -8.03 -41.20
C THR A 315 7.15 -9.48 -41.29
N ASN A 316 6.59 -10.34 -40.44
CA ASN A 316 7.01 -11.75 -40.25
C ASN A 316 8.49 -11.86 -39.84
N GLU A 317 9.08 -10.81 -39.29
CA GLU A 317 10.45 -10.81 -38.76
C GLU A 317 10.47 -11.37 -37.33
N LEU A 318 11.44 -12.23 -37.05
CA LEU A 318 11.71 -12.76 -35.71
C LEU A 318 12.50 -11.69 -34.94
N HIS A 319 11.99 -11.30 -33.80
CA HIS A 319 12.63 -10.43 -32.80
C HIS A 319 13.24 -11.27 -31.69
N THR A 320 14.45 -10.91 -31.27
CA THR A 320 15.14 -11.49 -30.11
C THR A 320 15.50 -10.35 -29.16
N VAL A 321 14.84 -10.35 -28.00
CA VAL A 321 14.87 -9.25 -27.04
C VAL A 321 15.63 -9.67 -25.79
N LYS A 322 16.47 -8.76 -25.28
CA LYS A 322 17.11 -8.87 -23.96
C LYS A 322 16.82 -7.61 -23.18
N ASP A 323 16.04 -7.75 -22.11
CA ASP A 323 15.61 -6.66 -21.23
C ASP A 323 16.29 -6.74 -19.87
N THR A 324 16.52 -5.59 -19.29
CA THR A 324 16.95 -5.41 -17.91
C THR A 324 16.03 -4.39 -17.25
N LEU A 325 15.32 -4.83 -16.22
CA LEU A 325 14.38 -4.02 -15.45
C LEU A 325 14.90 -3.94 -14.01
N VAL A 326 15.38 -2.76 -13.59
CA VAL A 326 15.89 -2.51 -12.24
C VAL A 326 14.79 -1.93 -11.38
N VAL A 327 14.52 -2.53 -10.24
CA VAL A 327 13.46 -2.09 -9.33
C VAL A 327 13.72 -0.66 -8.88
N ARG A 328 12.77 0.22 -9.13
CA ARG A 328 12.75 1.60 -8.64
C ARG A 328 12.00 1.71 -7.32
N ASP A 329 10.74 1.29 -7.34
CA ASP A 329 9.85 1.27 -6.18
C ASP A 329 8.71 0.28 -6.41
N ARG A 330 8.00 -0.08 -5.34
CA ARG A 330 6.86 -1.02 -5.41
C ARG A 330 5.55 -0.33 -5.83
N ASN A 331 5.58 0.98 -6.10
CA ASN A 331 4.42 1.79 -6.51
C ASN A 331 3.21 1.66 -5.57
N VAL A 332 3.47 1.46 -4.27
CA VAL A 332 2.45 1.40 -3.23
C VAL A 332 2.41 2.73 -2.50
N LYS A 333 1.21 3.25 -2.33
CA LYS A 333 0.93 4.44 -1.51
C LYS A 333 -0.02 4.04 -0.40
N LEU A 334 0.08 4.72 0.76
CA LEU A 334 -0.94 4.61 1.78
C LEU A 334 -2.25 5.13 1.20
N GLU A 335 -3.24 4.26 1.05
CA GLU A 335 -4.48 4.58 0.37
C GLU A 335 -5.64 4.59 1.38
N THR A 336 -6.42 5.64 1.31
CA THR A 336 -7.82 5.64 1.71
C THR A 336 -8.66 5.64 0.44
N TYR A 337 -9.85 5.08 0.50
CA TYR A 337 -10.77 5.12 -0.63
C TYR A 337 -12.05 5.85 -0.24
N SER A 338 -12.74 6.38 -1.25
CA SER A 338 -14.03 7.05 -1.06
C SER A 338 -15.12 6.16 -1.65
N PRO A 339 -15.89 5.45 -0.81
CA PRO A 339 -16.98 4.61 -1.31
C PRO A 339 -18.19 5.45 -1.70
N VAL A 340 -19.03 4.83 -2.54
CA VAL A 340 -20.34 5.33 -2.93
C VAL A 340 -21.36 4.23 -2.64
N VAL A 341 -22.43 4.58 -1.93
CA VAL A 341 -23.59 3.71 -1.71
C VAL A 341 -24.58 3.97 -2.85
N LYS A 342 -25.07 2.90 -3.50
CA LYS A 342 -26.05 2.99 -4.61
C LYS A 342 -27.37 2.33 -4.24
#